data_491f5923a9f8f492a98f66a78e9affd2
#
_entry.id   491f5923a9f8f492a98f66a78e9affd2
#
_cell.length_a   1.000
_cell.length_b   1.000
_cell.length_c   1.000
_cell.angle_alpha   90.00
_cell.angle_beta   90.00
_cell.angle_gamma   90.00
#
_symmetry.space_group_name_H-M   'P 1'
#
loop_
_entity.id
_entity.type
_entity.pdbx_description
1 polymer ?
#
loop_
_entity_poly.entity_id
_entity_poly.type
_entity_poly.pdbx_seq_one_letter_code
_entity_poly.pdbx_strand_id
1 'polypeptide(L)' 'MEYIYSLYDPQTSKLLYSGTPEQLVTAGLYRRKGAVSSAYRVQVEGARPKRYRIER' A
#
# COMPACT_ATOMS: atom_id res chain seq x y z
N MET A 1 -0.88 8.32 15.50
CA MET A 1 0.40 8.24 14.78
C MET A 1 0.18 7.57 13.44
N GLU A 2 0.66 8.18 12.36
CA GLU A 2 0.49 7.63 11.03
C GLU A 2 1.73 6.88 10.59
N TYR A 3 1.51 5.79 9.88
CA TYR A 3 2.60 5.04 9.27
C TYR A 3 2.87 5.53 7.86
N ILE A 4 4.11 5.41 7.44
CA ILE A 4 4.48 5.66 6.04
C ILE A 4 4.48 4.29 5.33
N TYR A 5 3.73 4.21 4.26
CA TYR A 5 3.65 2.99 3.46
C TYR A 5 4.40 3.19 2.15
N SER A 6 5.04 2.14 1.70
CA SER A 6 5.71 2.12 0.40
C SER A 6 5.03 1.10 -0.50
N LEU A 7 4.77 1.49 -1.73
CA LEU A 7 4.09 0.63 -2.70
C LEU A 7 5.09 0.23 -3.78
N TYR A 8 5.16 -1.07 -4.04
CA TYR A 8 6.08 -1.64 -5.02
C TYR A 8 5.32 -2.39 -6.10
N ASP A 9 5.88 -2.38 -7.30
CA ASP A 9 5.39 -3.23 -8.38
C ASP A 9 5.62 -4.69 -7.97
N PRO A 10 4.57 -5.52 -7.90
CA PRO A 10 4.73 -6.91 -7.46
C PRO A 10 5.57 -7.77 -8.40
N GLN A 11 5.71 -7.36 -9.65
CA GLN A 11 6.49 -8.11 -10.63
C GLN A 11 7.96 -7.71 -10.65
N THR A 12 8.23 -6.41 -10.57
CA THR A 12 9.59 -5.89 -10.70
C THR A 12 10.21 -5.48 -9.37
N SER A 13 9.41 -5.39 -8.32
CA SER A 13 9.81 -4.88 -7.00
C SER A 13 10.28 -3.42 -7.02
N LYS A 14 9.89 -2.69 -8.05
CA LYS A 14 10.27 -1.29 -8.19
C LYS A 14 9.36 -0.42 -7.32
N LEU A 15 9.96 0.55 -6.62
CA LEU A 15 9.19 1.48 -5.80
C LEU A 15 8.34 2.38 -6.69
N LEU A 16 7.05 2.40 -6.44
CA LEU A 16 6.09 3.20 -7.21
C LEU A 16 5.66 4.46 -6.47
N TYR A 17 5.43 4.36 -5.17
CA TYR A 17 4.95 5.48 -4.38
C TYR A 17 5.24 5.23 -2.91
N SER A 18 5.41 6.32 -2.15
CA SER A 18 5.63 6.24 -0.72
C SER A 18 4.92 7.41 -0.05
N GLY A 19 4.21 7.15 1.05
CA GLY A 19 3.53 8.20 1.76
C GLY A 19 2.59 7.68 2.83
N THR A 20 1.88 8.61 3.49
CA THR A 20 0.87 8.26 4.48
C THR A 20 -0.37 7.69 3.78
N PRO A 21 -1.25 6.98 4.52
CA PRO A 21 -2.49 6.50 3.92
C PRO A 21 -3.30 7.63 3.28
N GLU A 22 -3.32 8.80 3.89
CA GLU A 22 -4.02 9.95 3.34
C GLU A 22 -3.43 10.38 1.99
N GLN A 23 -2.10 10.40 1.90
CA GLN A 23 -1.43 10.74 0.64
C GLN A 23 -1.71 9.71 -0.44
N LEU A 24 -1.78 8.44 -0.09
CA LEU A 24 -2.09 7.39 -1.05
C LEU A 24 -3.52 7.52 -1.58
N VAL A 25 -4.44 7.92 -0.73
CA VAL A 25 -5.82 8.17 -1.16
C VAL A 25 -5.88 9.40 -2.06
N THR A 26 -5.20 10.47 -1.67
CA THR A 26 -5.16 11.70 -2.47
C THR A 26 -4.55 11.46 -3.85
N ALA A 27 -3.56 10.57 -3.93
CA ALA A 27 -2.94 10.22 -5.20
C ALA A 27 -3.80 9.30 -6.06
N GLY A 28 -4.95 8.85 -5.56
CA GLY A 28 -5.86 8.00 -6.31
C GLY A 28 -5.50 6.52 -6.29
N LEU A 29 -4.57 6.12 -5.44
CA LEU A 29 -4.11 4.72 -5.37
C LEU A 29 -5.06 3.84 -4.57
N TYR A 30 -5.77 4.43 -3.62
CA TYR A 30 -6.75 3.74 -2.79
C TYR A 30 -7.96 4.64 -2.62
N ARG A 31 -9.11 4.04 -2.33
CA ARG A 31 -10.36 4.79 -2.15
C ARG A 31 -10.45 5.49 -0.82
N ARG A 32 -9.85 4.90 0.23
CA ARG A 32 -9.93 5.45 1.57
C ARG A 32 -8.76 4.92 2.39
N LYS A 33 -8.48 5.59 3.52
CA LYS A 33 -7.34 5.25 4.38
C LYS A 33 -7.43 3.82 4.90
N GLY A 34 -8.65 3.37 5.25
CA GLY A 34 -8.84 2.00 5.73
C GLY A 34 -8.44 0.94 4.72
N ALA A 35 -8.58 1.24 3.42
CA ALA A 35 -8.19 0.30 2.37
C ALA A 35 -6.67 0.07 2.37
N VAL A 36 -5.88 1.09 2.69
CA VAL A 36 -4.43 0.98 2.78
C VAL A 36 -4.05 0.01 3.89
N SER A 37 -4.60 0.22 5.08
CA SER A 37 -4.33 -0.63 6.23
C SER A 37 -4.78 -2.07 5.99
N SER A 38 -5.94 -2.24 5.37
CA SER A 38 -6.47 -3.58 5.05
C SER A 38 -5.57 -4.30 4.06
N ALA A 39 -5.09 -3.60 3.02
CA ALA A 39 -4.19 -4.18 2.03
C ALA A 39 -2.90 -4.66 2.68
N TYR A 40 -2.35 -3.86 3.59
CA TYR A 40 -1.14 -4.22 4.31
C TYR A 40 -1.37 -5.46 5.17
N ARG A 41 -2.46 -5.47 5.95
CA ARG A 41 -2.76 -6.58 6.84
C ARG A 41 -2.92 -7.89 6.06
N VAL A 42 -3.69 -7.87 5.00
CA VAL A 42 -3.95 -9.05 4.19
C VAL A 42 -2.65 -9.60 3.60
N GLN A 43 -1.77 -8.71 3.15
CA GLN A 43 -0.49 -9.14 2.61
C GLN A 43 0.41 -9.76 3.68
N VAL A 44 0.44 -9.18 4.88
CA VAL A 44 1.22 -9.73 5.99
C VAL A 44 0.72 -11.12 6.37
N GLU A 45 -0.59 -11.36 6.23
CA GLU A 45 -1.19 -12.65 6.50
C GLU A 45 -0.95 -13.68 5.40
N GLY A 46 -0.25 -13.30 4.34
CA GLY A 46 0.16 -14.22 3.30
C GLY A 46 -0.57 -14.12 1.98
N ALA A 47 -1.52 -13.21 1.85
CA ALA A 47 -2.24 -13.03 0.60
C ALA A 47 -1.33 -12.43 -0.47
N ARG A 48 -1.57 -12.84 -1.72
CA ARG A 48 -0.80 -12.27 -2.83
C ARG A 48 -1.24 -10.84 -3.10
N PRO A 49 -0.27 -9.92 -3.34
CA PRO A 49 -0.62 -8.56 -3.71
C PRO A 49 -1.31 -8.55 -5.08
N LYS A 50 -2.42 -7.78 -5.18
CA LYS A 50 -3.19 -7.69 -6.41
C LYS A 50 -2.71 -6.56 -7.30
N ARG A 51 -2.41 -5.41 -6.72
CA ARG A 51 -1.97 -4.23 -7.46
C ARG A 51 -0.57 -3.81 -7.08
N TYR A 52 -0.34 -3.73 -5.78
CA TYR A 52 0.92 -3.24 -5.25
C TYR A 52 1.34 -4.12 -4.10
N ARG A 53 2.64 -4.37 -4.01
CA ARG A 53 3.20 -4.94 -2.80
C ARG A 53 3.40 -3.78 -1.85
N ILE A 54 2.81 -3.85 -0.66
CA ILE A 54 2.82 -2.75 0.29
C ILE A 54 3.71 -3.08 1.48
N GLU A 55 4.53 -2.12 1.88
CA GLU A 55 5.39 -2.25 3.07
C GLU A 55 5.22 -1.02 3.95
N ARG A 56 5.53 -1.22 5.22
CA ARG A 56 5.35 -0.17 6.22
C ARG A 56 6.64 0.11 6.97
#